data_3a21ff5f495a7f15ba7252bbb0819e3a
#
_entry.id   3a21ff5f495a7f15ba7252bbb0819e3a
#
_cell.length_a   1.000
_cell.length_b   1.000
_cell.length_c   1.000
_cell.angle_alpha   90.00
_cell.angle_beta   90.00
_cell.angle_gamma   90.00
#
_symmetry.space_group_name_H-M   'P 1'
#
loop_
_entity.id
_entity.type
_entity.pdbx_description
1 polymer ?
#
loop_
_entity_poly.entity_id
_entity_poly.type
_entity_poly.pdbx_seq_one_letter_code
_entity_poly.pdbx_strand_id
1 'polypeptide(L)'
;MKNRIGEENINTQGTLMRIIDYNRNDDIIVEFQDEYKYQIHSQYKEFKNGKIKNPYDKIVFGVGFIGEGIYTPYIKEERKKSETYKYWQRMLQRGYSEEFKDSFPSYREVKVCEEWHNFQKFAKWFEDNYYEVRELGKMQLDKDILNKGNKIYSPNNCIFVPMRINQLFIKSNGSRGELPIGVTRSGNKFRSRLHIIEGEKYLGSFNTPEEAFCAYKTFKEQYIKEVA
;
A
#
# COMPACT_ATOMS: atom_id res chain seq x y z
N MET A 1 31.59 1.68 -39.98
CA MET A 1 30.86 1.19 -38.78
C MET A 1 29.51 0.64 -39.21
N LYS A 2 29.02 -0.46 -38.61
CA LYS A 2 27.67 -0.97 -38.92
C LYS A 2 26.65 -0.06 -38.27
N ASN A 3 25.79 0.61 -39.06
CA ASN A 3 24.68 1.35 -38.53
C ASN A 3 23.67 0.40 -37.91
N ARG A 4 23.23 0.65 -36.68
CA ARG A 4 22.28 -0.17 -35.92
C ARG A 4 20.98 0.58 -35.56
N ILE A 5 20.81 1.76 -36.12
CA ILE A 5 19.56 2.53 -35.94
C ILE A 5 18.41 1.70 -36.51
N GLY A 6 17.30 1.60 -35.73
CA GLY A 6 16.15 0.77 -36.07
C GLY A 6 16.24 -0.68 -35.61
N GLU A 7 17.38 -1.13 -35.06
CA GLU A 7 17.47 -2.49 -34.49
C GLU A 7 16.56 -2.61 -33.26
N GLU A 8 15.82 -3.71 -33.18
CA GLU A 8 14.87 -3.97 -32.10
C GLU A 8 15.30 -5.15 -31.22
N ASN A 9 14.96 -5.08 -29.96
CA ASN A 9 15.10 -6.17 -29.00
C ASN A 9 14.07 -6.02 -27.87
N ILE A 10 13.92 -7.05 -27.06
CA ILE A 10 13.00 -7.06 -25.91
C ILE A 10 13.81 -7.04 -24.62
N ASN A 11 13.41 -6.22 -23.65
CA ASN A 11 14.05 -6.23 -22.34
C ASN A 11 13.61 -7.45 -21.51
N THR A 12 14.26 -7.65 -20.35
CA THR A 12 13.97 -8.79 -19.45
C THR A 12 12.55 -8.80 -18.90
N GLN A 13 11.81 -7.70 -19.01
CA GLN A 13 10.41 -7.57 -18.57
C GLN A 13 9.40 -7.73 -19.72
N GLY A 14 9.89 -7.93 -20.95
CA GLY A 14 9.03 -8.14 -22.12
C GLY A 14 8.71 -6.89 -22.92
N THR A 15 9.27 -5.72 -22.58
CA THR A 15 9.00 -4.47 -23.30
C THR A 15 9.94 -4.34 -24.51
N LEU A 16 9.36 -4.03 -25.68
CA LEU A 16 10.10 -3.82 -26.92
C LEU A 16 10.95 -2.56 -26.84
N MET A 17 12.20 -2.66 -27.27
CA MET A 17 13.19 -1.58 -27.35
C MET A 17 13.63 -1.40 -28.79
N ARG A 18 13.91 -0.15 -29.19
CA ARG A 18 14.47 0.20 -30.49
C ARG A 18 15.65 1.16 -30.33
N ILE A 19 16.75 0.91 -31.05
CA ILE A 19 17.84 1.87 -31.13
C ILE A 19 17.41 3.03 -32.04
N ILE A 20 17.38 4.23 -31.49
CA ILE A 20 16.98 5.47 -32.18
C ILE A 20 18.19 6.33 -32.55
N ASP A 21 19.32 6.14 -31.85
CA ASP A 21 20.60 6.76 -32.20
C ASP A 21 21.76 5.81 -31.88
N TYR A 22 22.79 5.84 -32.73
CA TYR A 22 23.95 4.94 -32.63
C TYR A 22 25.24 5.64 -33.02
N ASN A 23 26.02 6.05 -32.03
CA ASN A 23 27.36 6.60 -32.26
C ASN A 23 28.43 5.53 -32.29
N ARG A 24 28.45 4.66 -31.27
CA ARG A 24 29.36 3.55 -31.07
C ARG A 24 28.79 2.49 -30.13
N ASN A 25 29.48 1.36 -29.94
CA ASN A 25 28.93 0.27 -29.09
C ASN A 25 28.68 0.63 -27.63
N ASP A 26 29.35 1.62 -27.08
CA ASP A 26 29.20 2.11 -25.71
C ASP A 26 28.36 3.38 -25.61
N ASP A 27 27.84 3.87 -26.74
CA ASP A 27 27.05 5.10 -26.84
C ASP A 27 25.93 4.94 -27.85
N ILE A 28 24.77 4.52 -27.38
CA ILE A 28 23.53 4.38 -28.12
C ILE A 28 22.38 5.02 -27.35
N ILE A 29 21.33 5.47 -28.06
CA ILE A 29 20.06 5.86 -27.45
C ILE A 29 19.04 4.80 -27.82
N VAL A 30 18.36 4.30 -26.78
CA VAL A 30 17.31 3.31 -26.91
C VAL A 30 15.99 3.92 -26.48
N GLU A 31 14.94 3.72 -27.28
CA GLU A 31 13.57 4.08 -26.99
C GLU A 31 12.73 2.83 -26.74
N PHE A 32 11.97 2.79 -25.65
CA PHE A 32 10.97 1.76 -25.40
C PHE A 32 9.73 2.00 -26.25
N GLN A 33 9.17 0.96 -26.82
CA GLN A 33 8.07 1.04 -27.78
C GLN A 33 6.69 0.87 -27.12
N ASP A 34 6.58 1.27 -25.84
CA ASP A 34 5.32 1.36 -25.08
C ASP A 34 4.67 2.77 -25.22
N GLU A 35 3.61 3.00 -24.48
CA GLU A 35 2.89 4.27 -24.46
C GLU A 35 3.71 5.46 -23.93
N TYR A 36 4.74 5.20 -23.11
CA TYR A 36 5.58 6.23 -22.48
C TYR A 36 6.73 6.70 -23.35
N LYS A 37 7.16 5.88 -24.33
CA LYS A 37 8.28 6.20 -25.24
C LYS A 37 9.56 6.62 -24.51
N TYR A 38 9.81 5.99 -23.35
CA TYR A 38 10.98 6.33 -22.54
C TYR A 38 12.29 6.10 -23.32
N GLN A 39 13.18 7.09 -23.26
CA GLN A 39 14.48 7.06 -23.94
C GLN A 39 15.61 7.06 -22.93
N ILE A 40 16.65 6.29 -23.20
CA ILE A 40 17.80 6.15 -22.32
C ILE A 40 19.09 5.94 -23.10
N HIS A 41 20.17 6.63 -22.68
CA HIS A 41 21.52 6.32 -23.10
C HIS A 41 21.96 4.97 -22.52
N SER A 42 22.57 4.13 -23.37
CA SER A 42 23.00 2.80 -22.96
C SER A 42 24.15 2.29 -23.85
N GLN A 43 24.57 1.05 -23.59
CA GLN A 43 25.54 0.34 -24.37
C GLN A 43 24.86 -0.74 -25.21
N TYR A 44 25.37 -0.98 -26.41
CA TYR A 44 24.85 -2.03 -27.30
C TYR A 44 24.87 -3.42 -26.65
N LYS A 45 25.86 -3.72 -25.80
CA LYS A 45 25.91 -4.97 -25.03
C LYS A 45 24.69 -5.15 -24.13
N GLU A 46 24.29 -4.09 -23.42
CA GLU A 46 23.13 -4.14 -22.54
C GLU A 46 21.83 -4.24 -23.34
N PHE A 47 21.73 -3.52 -24.46
CA PHE A 47 20.61 -3.65 -25.40
C PHE A 47 20.47 -5.07 -25.90
N LYS A 48 21.58 -5.67 -26.46
CA LYS A 48 21.56 -7.02 -26.97
C LYS A 48 21.17 -8.08 -25.95
N ASN A 49 21.55 -7.89 -24.70
CA ASN A 49 21.22 -8.79 -23.58
C ASN A 49 19.86 -8.52 -22.96
N GLY A 50 19.10 -7.53 -23.41
CA GLY A 50 17.80 -7.15 -22.85
C GLY A 50 17.88 -6.56 -21.43
N LYS A 51 19.04 -6.07 -20.99
CA LYS A 51 19.26 -5.62 -19.61
C LYS A 51 18.90 -4.15 -19.34
N ILE A 52 18.49 -3.43 -20.37
CA ILE A 52 18.08 -2.04 -20.23
C ILE A 52 16.72 -2.01 -19.52
N LYS A 53 16.63 -1.25 -18.42
CA LYS A 53 15.43 -1.16 -17.60
C LYS A 53 14.52 -0.04 -18.09
N ASN A 54 13.25 -0.34 -18.23
CA ASN A 54 12.21 0.66 -18.42
C ASN A 54 11.59 1.01 -17.06
N PRO A 55 11.60 2.28 -16.62
CA PRO A 55 10.97 2.67 -15.37
C PRO A 55 9.45 2.47 -15.35
N TYR A 56 8.83 2.27 -16.52
CA TYR A 56 7.39 2.04 -16.68
C TYR A 56 7.00 0.55 -16.78
N ASP A 57 7.97 -0.38 -16.71
CA ASP A 57 7.64 -1.80 -16.60
C ASP A 57 6.83 -2.10 -15.33
N LYS A 58 5.70 -2.76 -15.49
CA LYS A 58 4.74 -3.09 -14.42
C LYS A 58 5.23 -4.27 -13.56
N ILE A 59 6.35 -4.07 -12.87
CA ILE A 59 7.09 -5.12 -12.15
C ILE A 59 6.56 -5.44 -10.75
N VAL A 60 5.65 -4.62 -10.21
CA VAL A 60 5.12 -4.79 -8.86
C VAL A 60 3.66 -5.21 -8.92
N PHE A 61 3.39 -6.47 -8.61
CA PHE A 61 2.06 -7.11 -8.68
C PHE A 61 1.33 -6.93 -10.03
N GLY A 62 2.10 -6.85 -11.15
CA GLY A 62 1.57 -6.75 -12.50
C GLY A 62 0.97 -5.38 -12.88
N VAL A 63 0.96 -4.41 -11.97
CA VAL A 63 0.38 -3.08 -12.21
C VAL A 63 1.31 -1.94 -11.83
N GLY A 64 2.11 -2.10 -10.78
CA GLY A 64 2.95 -1.03 -10.25
C GLY A 64 4.27 -0.88 -11.00
N PHE A 65 4.66 0.35 -11.27
CA PHE A 65 5.92 0.74 -11.90
C PHE A 65 6.57 1.93 -11.16
N ILE A 66 7.90 2.08 -11.35
CA ILE A 66 8.65 3.09 -10.59
C ILE A 66 8.41 4.51 -11.13
N GLY A 67 8.34 4.65 -12.47
CA GLY A 67 8.25 5.95 -13.14
C GLY A 67 9.55 6.77 -13.06
N GLU A 68 9.56 7.88 -13.79
CA GLU A 68 10.64 8.88 -13.73
C GLU A 68 10.38 9.89 -12.62
N GLY A 69 11.40 10.22 -11.84
CA GLY A 69 11.32 11.20 -10.77
C GLY A 69 12.44 11.06 -9.73
N ILE A 70 12.30 11.79 -8.65
CA ILE A 70 13.34 11.93 -7.61
C ILE A 70 13.25 10.87 -6.50
N TYR A 71 12.11 10.20 -6.36
CA TYR A 71 11.89 9.24 -5.28
C TYR A 71 12.49 7.89 -5.64
N THR A 72 13.31 7.34 -4.73
CA THR A 72 13.98 6.06 -4.94
C THR A 72 13.36 4.96 -4.08
N PRO A 73 13.17 3.75 -4.66
CA PRO A 73 12.69 2.60 -3.89
C PRO A 73 13.64 2.12 -2.79
N TYR A 74 14.94 2.44 -2.93
CA TYR A 74 15.99 1.97 -2.05
C TYR A 74 16.85 3.11 -1.53
N ILE A 75 17.18 3.04 -0.24
CA ILE A 75 18.21 3.86 0.41
C ILE A 75 19.54 3.15 0.16
N LYS A 76 20.40 3.74 -0.70
CA LYS A 76 21.65 3.09 -1.16
C LYS A 76 22.61 2.83 -0.01
N GLU A 77 22.75 3.82 0.90
CA GLU A 77 23.66 3.79 2.04
C GLU A 77 23.31 2.65 3.01
N GLU A 78 22.04 2.38 3.18
CA GLU A 78 21.53 1.38 4.12
C GLU A 78 21.19 0.05 3.43
N ARG A 79 21.28 -0.04 2.10
CA ARG A 79 20.92 -1.20 1.28
C ARG A 79 19.53 -1.77 1.59
N LYS A 80 18.60 -0.91 1.98
CA LYS A 80 17.23 -1.30 2.32
C LYS A 80 16.18 -0.53 1.52
N LYS A 81 14.98 -1.09 1.46
CA LYS A 81 13.81 -0.42 0.87
C LYS A 81 13.46 0.82 1.70
N SER A 82 13.15 1.95 1.02
CA SER A 82 12.60 3.13 1.67
C SER A 82 11.24 2.82 2.34
N GLU A 83 10.89 3.55 3.39
CA GLU A 83 9.59 3.36 4.05
C GLU A 83 8.44 3.64 3.07
N THR A 84 8.53 4.71 2.29
CA THR A 84 7.56 5.06 1.24
C THR A 84 7.33 3.89 0.28
N TYR A 85 8.41 3.24 -0.20
CA TYR A 85 8.29 2.10 -1.09
C TYR A 85 7.65 0.89 -0.40
N LYS A 86 7.91 0.66 0.88
CA LYS A 86 7.28 -0.42 1.65
C LYS A 86 5.77 -0.20 1.77
N TYR A 87 5.32 1.04 2.04
CA TYR A 87 3.88 1.37 2.08
C TYR A 87 3.23 1.16 0.73
N TRP A 88 3.84 1.66 -0.35
CA TRP A 88 3.36 1.50 -1.70
C TRP A 88 3.27 0.03 -2.12
N GLN A 89 4.32 -0.75 -1.88
CA GLN A 89 4.33 -2.18 -2.21
C GLN A 89 3.25 -2.95 -1.44
N ARG A 90 3.07 -2.67 -0.15
CA ARG A 90 2.01 -3.31 0.66
C ARG A 90 0.61 -2.91 0.21
N MET A 91 0.41 -1.68 -0.21
CA MET A 91 -0.86 -1.22 -0.77
C MET A 91 -1.20 -1.97 -2.06
N LEU A 92 -0.24 -2.08 -2.98
CA LEU A 92 -0.42 -2.86 -4.23
C LEU A 92 -0.63 -4.35 -3.95
N GLN A 93 0.07 -4.93 -2.97
CA GLN A 93 -0.14 -6.30 -2.54
C GLN A 93 -1.59 -6.55 -2.14
N ARG A 94 -2.16 -5.67 -1.32
CA ARG A 94 -3.56 -5.76 -0.88
C ARG A 94 -4.55 -5.65 -2.05
N GLY A 95 -4.21 -4.86 -3.06
CA GLY A 95 -5.06 -4.64 -4.24
C GLY A 95 -4.97 -5.75 -5.29
N TYR A 96 -3.80 -6.41 -5.43
CA TYR A 96 -3.51 -7.20 -6.63
C TYR A 96 -2.84 -8.56 -6.39
N SER A 97 -2.41 -8.91 -5.16
CA SER A 97 -1.90 -10.26 -4.86
C SER A 97 -3.05 -11.21 -4.58
N GLU A 98 -3.23 -12.22 -5.43
CA GLU A 98 -4.26 -13.25 -5.22
C GLU A 98 -3.99 -14.06 -3.94
N GLU A 99 -2.73 -14.44 -3.68
CA GLU A 99 -2.34 -15.13 -2.46
C GLU A 99 -2.72 -14.34 -1.19
N PHE A 100 -2.52 -13.00 -1.23
CA PHE A 100 -2.92 -12.15 -0.12
C PHE A 100 -4.45 -12.09 0.04
N LYS A 101 -5.19 -11.98 -1.05
CA LYS A 101 -6.67 -11.95 -1.06
C LYS A 101 -7.30 -13.25 -0.59
N ASP A 102 -6.68 -14.38 -0.89
CA ASP A 102 -7.12 -15.69 -0.39
C ASP A 102 -6.94 -15.81 1.12
N SER A 103 -5.81 -15.30 1.63
CA SER A 103 -5.54 -15.25 3.07
C SER A 103 -6.42 -14.22 3.79
N PHE A 104 -6.81 -13.14 3.12
CA PHE A 104 -7.61 -12.04 3.66
C PHE A 104 -8.80 -11.69 2.75
N PRO A 105 -9.90 -12.45 2.80
CA PRO A 105 -11.04 -12.28 1.89
C PRO A 105 -11.68 -10.89 1.88
N SER A 106 -11.51 -10.11 2.95
CA SER A 106 -11.99 -8.72 3.02
C SER A 106 -11.33 -7.78 2.00
N TYR A 107 -10.20 -8.20 1.40
CA TYR A 107 -9.47 -7.45 0.38
C TYR A 107 -9.80 -7.86 -1.06
N ARG A 108 -10.71 -8.83 -1.30
CA ARG A 108 -11.04 -9.31 -2.66
C ARG A 108 -11.44 -8.21 -3.62
N GLU A 109 -12.23 -7.24 -3.15
CA GLU A 109 -12.72 -6.12 -3.96
C GLU A 109 -11.82 -4.88 -3.88
N VAL A 110 -10.75 -4.93 -3.10
CA VAL A 110 -9.85 -3.79 -2.93
C VAL A 110 -9.04 -3.55 -4.19
N LYS A 111 -8.94 -2.26 -4.56
CA LYS A 111 -8.17 -1.78 -5.70
C LYS A 111 -7.34 -0.56 -5.28
N VAL A 112 -6.43 -0.19 -6.15
CA VAL A 112 -5.64 1.06 -6.05
C VAL A 112 -5.96 1.90 -7.27
N CYS A 113 -6.10 3.22 -7.11
CA CYS A 113 -6.31 4.13 -8.25
C CYS A 113 -5.11 4.08 -9.21
N GLU A 114 -5.35 4.31 -10.48
CA GLU A 114 -4.32 4.23 -11.53
C GLU A 114 -3.15 5.17 -11.28
N GLU A 115 -3.42 6.36 -10.75
CA GLU A 115 -2.40 7.33 -10.40
C GLU A 115 -1.33 6.73 -9.46
N TRP A 116 -1.74 5.91 -8.50
CA TRP A 116 -0.85 5.28 -7.54
C TRP A 116 -0.23 3.96 -7.99
N HIS A 117 -0.47 3.52 -9.23
CA HIS A 117 0.36 2.51 -9.87
C HIS A 117 1.76 3.05 -10.15
N ASN A 118 1.90 4.35 -10.33
CA ASN A 118 3.18 5.05 -10.43
C ASN A 118 3.73 5.37 -9.03
N PHE A 119 4.92 4.81 -8.70
CA PHE A 119 5.56 5.04 -7.41
C PHE A 119 5.87 6.52 -7.15
N GLN A 120 6.27 7.31 -8.17
CA GLN A 120 6.57 8.72 -7.99
C GLN A 120 5.34 9.52 -7.52
N LYS A 121 4.17 9.21 -8.06
CA LYS A 121 2.91 9.87 -7.69
C LYS A 121 2.51 9.53 -6.25
N PHE A 122 2.58 8.25 -5.88
CA PHE A 122 2.35 7.84 -4.51
C PHE A 122 3.36 8.45 -3.54
N ALA A 123 4.65 8.47 -3.91
CA ALA A 123 5.72 8.97 -3.06
C ALA A 123 5.57 10.48 -2.79
N LYS A 124 5.17 11.26 -3.79
CA LYS A 124 4.85 12.68 -3.60
C LYS A 124 3.71 12.87 -2.61
N TRP A 125 2.61 12.13 -2.78
CA TRP A 125 1.48 12.18 -1.85
C TRP A 125 1.89 11.73 -0.44
N PHE A 126 2.73 10.68 -0.35
CA PHE A 126 3.26 10.20 0.92
C PHE A 126 4.04 11.30 1.65
N GLU A 127 4.93 11.99 0.97
CA GLU A 127 5.73 13.10 1.53
C GLU A 127 4.85 14.21 2.09
N ASP A 128 3.77 14.55 1.37
CA ASP A 128 2.87 15.64 1.75
C ASP A 128 1.91 15.27 2.90
N ASN A 129 1.67 13.97 3.16
CA ASN A 129 0.63 13.50 4.08
C ASN A 129 1.15 12.62 5.23
N TYR A 130 2.40 12.12 5.16
CA TYR A 130 2.95 11.26 6.19
C TYR A 130 3.42 12.08 7.39
N TYR A 131 3.06 11.59 8.57
CA TYR A 131 3.54 12.13 9.84
C TYR A 131 3.77 10.99 10.83
N GLU A 132 4.44 11.27 11.95
CA GLU A 132 4.69 10.31 13.01
C GLU A 132 4.21 10.83 14.35
N VAL A 133 3.58 9.94 15.11
CA VAL A 133 3.22 10.18 16.52
C VAL A 133 3.90 9.09 17.34
N ARG A 134 5.02 9.43 17.99
CA ARG A 134 5.91 8.45 18.65
C ARG A 134 5.17 7.58 19.66
N GLU A 135 4.29 8.19 20.46
CA GLU A 135 3.55 7.53 21.56
C GLU A 135 2.48 6.57 21.05
N LEU A 136 2.00 6.73 19.83
CA LEU A 136 0.90 5.96 19.26
C LEU A 136 1.33 4.82 18.33
N GLY A 137 2.64 4.63 18.17
CA GLY A 137 3.23 3.55 17.38
C GLY A 137 3.30 3.85 15.88
N LYS A 138 3.50 2.78 15.08
CA LYS A 138 3.64 2.92 13.62
C LYS A 138 2.38 3.44 12.96
N MET A 139 2.57 4.33 11.99
CA MET A 139 1.47 4.79 11.13
C MET A 139 0.98 3.66 10.21
N GLN A 140 -0.28 3.70 9.87
CA GLN A 140 -0.90 2.82 8.88
C GLN A 140 -1.63 3.65 7.84
N LEU A 141 -1.50 3.24 6.58
CA LEU A 141 -2.30 3.78 5.50
C LEU A 141 -3.68 3.12 5.54
N ASP A 142 -4.68 3.90 5.86
CA ASP A 142 -6.08 3.48 5.87
C ASP A 142 -6.86 4.11 4.72
N LYS A 143 -7.85 3.40 4.18
CA LYS A 143 -8.63 3.78 3.00
C LYS A 143 -10.12 3.93 3.27
N ASP A 144 -10.62 3.49 4.44
CA ASP A 144 -12.04 3.41 4.72
C ASP A 144 -12.48 4.12 6.01
N ILE A 145 -11.58 4.73 6.75
CA ILE A 145 -11.90 5.61 7.87
C ILE A 145 -12.63 6.87 7.39
N LEU A 146 -12.13 7.53 6.34
CA LEU A 146 -12.77 8.72 5.77
C LEU A 146 -14.13 8.38 5.12
N ASN A 147 -14.17 7.28 4.38
CA ASN A 147 -15.34 6.84 3.64
C ASN A 147 -15.64 5.37 3.97
N LYS A 148 -16.54 5.15 4.94
CA LYS A 148 -16.86 3.81 5.44
C LYS A 148 -17.27 2.84 4.34
N GLY A 149 -16.54 1.72 4.25
CA GLY A 149 -16.80 0.69 3.25
C GLY A 149 -16.13 0.94 1.91
N ASN A 150 -15.34 2.00 1.77
CA ASN A 150 -14.55 2.24 0.58
C ASN A 150 -13.57 1.08 0.30
N LYS A 151 -13.40 0.76 -0.98
CA LYS A 151 -12.54 -0.34 -1.45
C LYS A 151 -11.36 0.15 -2.29
N ILE A 152 -11.19 1.46 -2.46
CA ILE A 152 -10.20 2.04 -3.36
C ILE A 152 -9.17 2.85 -2.57
N TYR A 153 -7.90 2.45 -2.66
CA TYR A 153 -6.80 3.31 -2.24
C TYR A 153 -6.63 4.45 -3.24
N SER A 154 -6.75 5.69 -2.77
CA SER A 154 -6.59 6.89 -3.59
C SER A 154 -6.25 8.11 -2.70
N PRO A 155 -5.72 9.21 -3.28
CA PRO A 155 -5.42 10.43 -2.52
C PRO A 155 -6.59 10.95 -1.68
N ASN A 156 -7.81 10.87 -2.21
CA ASN A 156 -9.01 11.42 -1.57
C ASN A 156 -9.63 10.51 -0.51
N ASN A 157 -9.27 9.23 -0.50
CA ASN A 157 -9.87 8.24 0.40
C ASN A 157 -8.91 7.76 1.49
N CYS A 158 -7.63 8.09 1.38
CA CYS A 158 -6.61 7.56 2.28
C CYS A 158 -6.09 8.62 3.24
N ILE A 159 -5.82 8.16 4.45
CA ILE A 159 -5.11 8.92 5.49
C ILE A 159 -4.08 8.03 6.16
N PHE A 160 -3.08 8.65 6.75
CA PHE A 160 -2.21 7.98 7.71
C PHE A 160 -2.81 8.09 9.10
N VAL A 161 -2.90 6.98 9.81
CA VAL A 161 -3.36 6.94 11.20
C VAL A 161 -2.43 6.07 12.04
N PRO A 162 -2.19 6.41 13.30
CA PRO A 162 -1.47 5.52 14.21
C PRO A 162 -2.13 4.15 14.28
N MET A 163 -1.32 3.09 14.32
CA MET A 163 -1.82 1.71 14.35
C MET A 163 -2.83 1.48 15.49
N ARG A 164 -2.58 2.05 16.67
CA ARG A 164 -3.47 1.93 17.83
C ARG A 164 -4.83 2.59 17.61
N ILE A 165 -4.85 3.72 16.91
CA ILE A 165 -6.11 4.37 16.51
C ILE A 165 -6.83 3.54 15.46
N ASN A 166 -6.12 3.07 14.43
CA ASN A 166 -6.71 2.24 13.37
C ASN A 166 -7.38 0.97 13.94
N GLN A 167 -6.78 0.35 14.95
CA GLN A 167 -7.34 -0.84 15.60
C GLN A 167 -8.72 -0.60 16.21
N LEU A 168 -9.03 0.63 16.64
CA LEU A 168 -10.35 0.96 17.16
C LEU A 168 -11.47 0.85 16.09
N PHE A 169 -11.13 0.96 14.82
CA PHE A 169 -12.09 0.86 13.70
C PHE A 169 -12.27 -0.57 13.16
N ILE A 170 -11.43 -1.52 13.57
CA ILE A 170 -11.53 -2.92 13.13
C ILE A 170 -12.77 -3.58 13.77
N LYS A 171 -13.60 -4.22 12.92
CA LYS A 171 -14.83 -4.87 13.36
C LYS A 171 -14.66 -6.32 13.81
N SER A 172 -13.58 -7.00 13.40
CA SER A 172 -13.25 -8.41 13.72
C SER A 172 -14.42 -9.41 13.58
N ASN A 173 -15.28 -9.21 12.57
CA ASN A 173 -16.51 -10.02 12.40
C ASN A 173 -16.21 -11.52 12.21
N GLY A 174 -15.09 -11.87 11.57
CA GLY A 174 -14.74 -13.26 11.26
C GLY A 174 -14.23 -14.07 12.44
N SER A 175 -13.78 -13.43 13.53
CA SER A 175 -13.23 -14.09 14.72
C SER A 175 -14.18 -14.06 15.93
N ARG A 176 -15.33 -13.41 15.79
CA ARG A 176 -16.35 -13.34 16.84
C ARG A 176 -17.40 -14.42 16.65
N GLY A 177 -17.85 -15.02 17.75
CA GLY A 177 -19.08 -15.78 17.74
C GLY A 177 -20.33 -14.90 17.59
N GLU A 178 -21.45 -15.32 18.12
CA GLU A 178 -22.75 -14.64 18.00
C GLU A 178 -22.85 -13.32 18.81
N LEU A 179 -21.92 -13.08 19.75
CA LEU A 179 -21.96 -11.88 20.59
C LEU A 179 -21.43 -10.64 19.89
N PRO A 180 -21.95 -9.44 20.23
CA PRO A 180 -21.42 -8.17 19.71
C PRO A 180 -19.95 -7.93 20.05
N ILE A 181 -19.29 -7.04 19.29
CA ILE A 181 -17.90 -6.64 19.56
C ILE A 181 -17.74 -6.09 20.98
N GLY A 182 -16.65 -6.50 21.65
CA GLY A 182 -16.36 -6.05 23.01
C GLY A 182 -17.18 -6.73 24.10
N VAL A 183 -18.05 -7.69 23.74
CA VAL A 183 -18.90 -8.43 24.69
C VAL A 183 -18.45 -9.89 24.76
N THR A 184 -18.29 -10.40 25.99
CA THR A 184 -17.98 -11.80 26.28
C THR A 184 -18.93 -12.36 27.33
N ARG A 185 -19.29 -13.65 27.23
CA ARG A 185 -20.10 -14.31 28.25
C ARG A 185 -19.27 -14.68 29.47
N SER A 186 -19.81 -14.46 30.65
CA SER A 186 -19.17 -14.82 31.91
C SER A 186 -20.24 -15.33 32.89
N GLY A 187 -20.41 -16.65 32.92
CA GLY A 187 -21.52 -17.29 33.66
C GLY A 187 -22.87 -16.82 33.08
N ASN A 188 -23.73 -16.30 33.96
CA ASN A 188 -25.04 -15.79 33.58
C ASN A 188 -25.03 -14.31 33.19
N LYS A 189 -23.88 -13.68 33.10
CA LYS A 189 -23.74 -12.26 32.72
C LYS A 189 -22.90 -12.05 31.47
N PHE A 190 -22.93 -10.82 30.95
CA PHE A 190 -22.18 -10.39 29.79
C PHE A 190 -21.20 -9.28 30.20
N ARG A 191 -19.90 -9.51 29.97
CA ARG A 191 -18.85 -8.52 30.27
C ARG A 191 -18.57 -7.68 29.04
N SER A 192 -18.48 -6.36 29.27
CA SER A 192 -18.07 -5.39 28.27
C SER A 192 -16.63 -4.94 28.49
N ARG A 193 -15.81 -4.97 27.42
CA ARG A 193 -14.40 -4.56 27.44
C ARG A 193 -14.01 -3.88 26.14
N LEU A 194 -13.08 -2.93 26.24
CA LEU A 194 -12.45 -2.27 25.09
C LEU A 194 -10.94 -2.25 25.28
N HIS A 195 -10.18 -2.64 24.22
CA HIS A 195 -8.77 -2.35 24.17
C HIS A 195 -8.56 -0.89 23.77
N ILE A 196 -7.95 -0.14 24.68
CA ILE A 196 -7.56 1.26 24.50
C ILE A 196 -6.02 1.37 24.41
N ILE A 197 -5.49 2.57 24.19
CA ILE A 197 -4.05 2.82 24.06
C ILE A 197 -3.30 2.37 25.32
N GLU A 198 -3.89 2.59 26.50
CA GLU A 198 -3.33 2.28 27.81
C GLU A 198 -3.49 0.81 28.23
N GLY A 199 -4.22 0.01 27.45
CA GLY A 199 -4.47 -1.42 27.73
C GLY A 199 -5.94 -1.82 27.62
N GLU A 200 -6.35 -2.90 28.30
CA GLU A 200 -7.75 -3.34 28.34
C GLU A 200 -8.55 -2.57 29.40
N LYS A 201 -9.63 -1.92 28.97
CA LYS A 201 -10.60 -1.24 29.85
C LYS A 201 -11.82 -2.12 30.06
N TYR A 202 -12.09 -2.49 31.31
CA TYR A 202 -13.32 -3.15 31.73
C TYR A 202 -14.43 -2.12 31.93
N LEU A 203 -15.59 -2.35 31.28
CA LEU A 203 -16.71 -1.40 31.26
C LEU A 203 -17.90 -1.86 32.07
N GLY A 204 -17.88 -3.08 32.59
CA GLY A 204 -18.91 -3.62 33.46
C GLY A 204 -19.42 -5.01 33.09
N SER A 205 -20.30 -5.56 33.97
CA SER A 205 -21.07 -6.79 33.75
C SER A 205 -22.53 -6.51 33.69
N PHE A 206 -23.21 -7.01 32.69
CA PHE A 206 -24.62 -6.70 32.36
C PHE A 206 -25.44 -7.99 32.28
N ASN A 207 -26.77 -7.85 32.33
CA ASN A 207 -27.66 -8.99 32.27
C ASN A 207 -27.93 -9.45 30.82
N THR A 208 -27.79 -8.54 29.83
CA THR A 208 -28.02 -8.82 28.43
C THR A 208 -26.78 -8.44 27.55
N PRO A 209 -26.58 -9.08 26.38
CA PRO A 209 -25.55 -8.70 25.45
C PRO A 209 -25.73 -7.28 24.91
N GLU A 210 -26.96 -6.82 24.76
CA GLU A 210 -27.35 -5.51 24.25
C GLU A 210 -26.92 -4.39 25.22
N GLU A 211 -27.17 -4.57 26.53
CA GLU A 211 -26.69 -3.63 27.56
C GLU A 211 -25.17 -3.54 27.58
N ALA A 212 -24.48 -4.69 27.53
CA ALA A 212 -23.03 -4.77 27.48
C ALA A 212 -22.46 -4.08 26.22
N PHE A 213 -23.11 -4.27 25.08
CA PHE A 213 -22.73 -3.61 23.83
C PHE A 213 -23.00 -2.10 23.84
N CYS A 214 -24.10 -1.66 24.43
CA CYS A 214 -24.39 -0.23 24.61
C CYS A 214 -23.25 0.44 25.39
N ALA A 215 -22.86 -0.12 26.53
CA ALA A 215 -21.73 0.39 27.31
C ALA A 215 -20.41 0.42 26.49
N TYR A 216 -20.13 -0.64 25.72
CA TYR A 216 -18.98 -0.69 24.83
C TYR A 216 -19.02 0.45 23.79
N LYS A 217 -20.16 0.61 23.10
CA LYS A 217 -20.33 1.60 22.03
C LYS A 217 -20.17 3.02 22.57
N THR A 218 -20.85 3.35 23.65
CA THR A 218 -20.80 4.68 24.26
C THR A 218 -19.38 5.06 24.68
N PHE A 219 -18.71 4.18 25.41
CA PHE A 219 -17.33 4.43 25.83
C PHE A 219 -16.38 4.55 24.65
N LYS A 220 -16.49 3.68 23.64
CA LYS A 220 -15.66 3.71 22.45
C LYS A 220 -15.81 4.99 21.64
N GLU A 221 -17.05 5.46 21.44
CA GLU A 221 -17.33 6.70 20.72
C GLU A 221 -16.75 7.92 21.45
N GLN A 222 -16.85 7.93 22.77
CA GLN A 222 -16.25 8.98 23.60
C GLN A 222 -14.72 8.92 23.52
N TYR A 223 -14.14 7.75 23.72
CA TYR A 223 -12.68 7.56 23.69
C TYR A 223 -12.07 7.93 22.31
N ILE A 224 -12.73 7.58 21.20
CA ILE A 224 -12.27 8.00 19.87
C ILE A 224 -12.25 9.52 19.75
N LYS A 225 -13.24 10.24 20.28
CA LYS A 225 -13.27 11.72 20.26
C LYS A 225 -12.15 12.36 21.09
N GLU A 226 -11.68 11.66 22.13
CA GLU A 226 -10.60 12.14 23.00
C GLU A 226 -9.21 11.93 22.39
N VAL A 227 -9.02 10.88 21.55
CA VAL A 227 -7.70 10.46 21.07
C VAL A 227 -7.47 10.67 19.57
N ALA A 228 -8.48 11.02 18.77
CA ALA A 228 -8.42 11.28 17.34
C ALA A 228 -8.52 12.76 17.03
#